data_e84e9801f2005e5edaf431c5ac857a58
#
_entry.id   e84e9801f2005e5edaf431c5ac857a58
#
_cell.length_a   1.000
_cell.length_b   1.000
_cell.length_c   1.000
_cell.angle_alpha   90.00
_cell.angle_beta   90.00
_cell.angle_gamma   90.00
#
_symmetry.space_group_name_H-M   'P 1'
#
loop_
_entity.id
_entity.type
_entity.pdbx_description
1 polymer ?
#
loop_
_entity_poly.entity_id
_entity_poly.type
_entity_poly.pdbx_seq_one_letter_code
_entity_poly.pdbx_strand_id
1 'polypeptide(L)'
;IKQLKVLIVLGLNHGEINSTASISIDGKIVCGTPEERITRNKKTKLFPQNAVKFCLDFIDKKLEDCDCIAQGWNPGENWQKYNPLFSTYRTKREDYFYTVADNLYNFVDRSPPEWVLMQQSEKNKMPPIYFVRHHLAHAANAFFLSPFKEAAILTCDWRGEFQTTSLGIGKENKIEIFSTKELPHSLGMFYATYTQLLGYRDGYDEWKVMALSAFDVDCTEHLEKIRKTIKLTSDGLFELDQSYYQGVILDKPKLYTDKLVNLYTKLTEIPSKTTIIKLQLNFFINNFAS
;
A
#
# COMPACT_ATOMS: atom_id res chain seq x y z
N ILE A 1 -29.54 -29.19 14.10
CA ILE A 1 -28.89 -27.87 14.28
C ILE A 1 -27.70 -27.90 13.35
N LYS A 2 -27.74 -27.18 12.21
CA LYS A 2 -26.57 -27.00 11.35
C LYS A 2 -25.52 -26.24 12.19
N GLN A 3 -24.45 -26.93 12.53
CA GLN A 3 -23.29 -26.27 13.13
C GLN A 3 -22.84 -25.20 12.13
N LEU A 4 -22.91 -23.93 12.52
CA LEU A 4 -22.36 -22.84 11.70
C LEU A 4 -20.88 -23.13 11.51
N LYS A 5 -20.46 -23.34 10.26
CA LYS A 5 -19.06 -23.57 9.93
C LYS A 5 -18.30 -22.31 10.28
N VAL A 6 -17.30 -22.41 11.12
CA VAL A 6 -16.37 -21.32 11.44
C VAL A 6 -15.60 -20.96 10.19
N LEU A 7 -15.57 -19.69 9.83
CA LEU A 7 -14.86 -19.18 8.65
C LEU A 7 -13.45 -18.74 9.04
N ILE A 8 -12.43 -19.44 8.51
CA ILE A 8 -11.02 -19.14 8.74
C ILE A 8 -10.41 -18.57 7.47
N VAL A 9 -9.88 -17.35 7.55
CA VAL A 9 -9.23 -16.67 6.44
C VAL A 9 -7.77 -16.36 6.77
N LEU A 10 -6.85 -16.81 5.92
CA LEU A 10 -5.44 -16.41 5.94
C LEU A 10 -5.25 -15.17 5.08
N GLY A 11 -4.89 -14.05 5.69
CA GLY A 11 -4.53 -12.82 5.00
C GLY A 11 -3.03 -12.75 4.73
N LEU A 12 -2.65 -12.36 3.51
CA LEU A 12 -1.27 -12.23 3.06
C LEU A 12 -1.01 -10.87 2.42
N ASN A 13 0.19 -10.36 2.64
CA ASN A 13 0.78 -9.28 1.85
C ASN A 13 2.28 -9.54 1.64
N HIS A 14 2.76 -9.45 0.41
CA HIS A 14 4.18 -9.56 0.07
C HIS A 14 4.48 -9.03 -1.33
N GLY A 15 5.76 -8.92 -1.67
CA GLY A 15 6.23 -8.52 -3.01
C GLY A 15 6.55 -7.05 -3.18
N GLU A 16 5.85 -6.13 -2.51
CA GLU A 16 6.10 -4.69 -2.61
C GLU A 16 6.88 -4.15 -1.40
N ILE A 17 6.23 -3.96 -0.26
CA ILE A 17 6.85 -3.47 0.98
C ILE A 17 6.30 -4.29 2.13
N ASN A 18 7.17 -4.79 3.00
CA ASN A 18 6.85 -5.53 4.21
C ASN A 18 5.93 -6.75 3.97
N SER A 19 6.49 -7.91 4.09
CA SER A 19 5.71 -9.14 4.01
C SER A 19 5.05 -9.45 5.35
N THR A 20 3.77 -9.81 5.32
CA THR A 20 2.96 -10.07 6.51
C THR A 20 2.01 -11.22 6.30
N ALA A 21 1.63 -11.89 7.40
CA ALA A 21 0.50 -12.81 7.44
C ALA A 21 -0.42 -12.49 8.61
N SER A 22 -1.70 -12.80 8.46
CA SER A 22 -2.71 -12.66 9.52
C SER A 22 -3.79 -13.71 9.39
N ILE A 23 -4.46 -14.02 10.50
CA ILE A 23 -5.64 -14.91 10.52
C ILE A 23 -6.84 -14.13 11.02
N SER A 24 -7.95 -14.26 10.32
CA SER A 24 -9.26 -13.90 10.85
C SER A 24 -10.15 -15.14 11.01
N ILE A 25 -10.95 -15.13 12.06
CA ILE A 25 -11.96 -16.17 12.36
C ILE A 25 -13.31 -15.47 12.52
N ASP A 26 -14.27 -15.84 11.68
CA ASP A 26 -15.61 -15.23 11.64
C ASP A 26 -15.58 -13.70 11.58
N GLY A 27 -14.67 -13.16 10.76
CA GLY A 27 -14.48 -11.72 10.55
C GLY A 27 -13.69 -11.00 11.65
N LYS A 28 -13.21 -11.71 12.67
CA LYS A 28 -12.37 -11.12 13.73
C LYS A 28 -10.91 -11.49 13.50
N ILE A 29 -10.02 -10.50 13.47
CA ILE A 29 -8.57 -10.74 13.42
C ILE A 29 -8.14 -11.33 14.77
N VAL A 30 -7.55 -12.52 14.74
CA VAL A 30 -7.11 -13.23 15.95
C VAL A 30 -5.60 -13.20 16.13
N CYS A 31 -4.85 -13.11 15.03
CA CYS A 31 -3.39 -12.90 15.07
C CYS A 31 -2.89 -12.30 13.77
N GLY A 32 -1.68 -11.77 13.80
CA GLY A 32 -0.97 -11.29 12.62
C GLY A 32 0.44 -10.83 12.99
N THR A 33 1.37 -11.03 12.06
CA THR A 33 2.77 -10.61 12.26
C THR A 33 3.46 -10.30 10.94
N PRO A 34 4.34 -9.28 10.91
CA PRO A 34 5.26 -9.10 9.79
C PRO A 34 6.38 -10.14 9.84
N GLU A 35 6.79 -10.60 8.66
CA GLU A 35 7.90 -11.54 8.48
C GLU A 35 9.21 -11.02 9.10
N GLU A 36 9.45 -9.71 9.02
CA GLU A 36 10.64 -9.06 9.57
C GLU A 36 10.77 -9.19 11.10
N ARG A 37 9.67 -9.41 11.82
CA ARG A 37 9.71 -9.62 13.28
C ARG A 37 10.35 -10.95 13.65
N ILE A 38 10.18 -11.93 12.79
CA ILE A 38 10.69 -13.29 12.98
C ILE A 38 12.10 -13.40 12.39
N THR A 39 12.27 -12.98 11.12
CA THR A 39 13.53 -13.13 10.39
C THR A 39 14.57 -12.07 10.69
N ARG A 40 14.17 -10.95 11.32
CA ARG A 40 15.01 -9.75 11.55
C ARG A 40 15.50 -9.06 10.27
N ASN A 41 14.99 -9.47 9.12
CA ASN A 41 15.26 -8.83 7.84
C ASN A 41 14.23 -7.73 7.58
N LYS A 42 14.58 -6.49 7.91
CA LYS A 42 13.67 -5.33 7.80
C LYS A 42 13.24 -5.11 6.36
N LYS A 43 11.94 -4.75 6.21
CA LYS A 43 11.31 -4.44 4.92
C LYS A 43 11.48 -5.56 3.89
N THR A 44 11.50 -6.82 4.35
CA THR A 44 11.53 -7.96 3.44
C THR A 44 10.31 -7.97 2.54
N LYS A 45 10.54 -8.31 1.27
CA LYS A 45 9.49 -8.45 0.24
C LYS A 45 9.22 -9.91 -0.11
N LEU A 46 9.99 -10.81 0.48
CA LEU A 46 9.87 -12.23 0.25
C LEU A 46 8.53 -12.77 0.77
N PHE A 47 8.13 -13.92 0.28
CA PHE A 47 6.95 -14.60 0.80
C PHE A 47 7.05 -14.79 2.33
N PRO A 48 5.99 -14.47 3.11
CA PRO A 48 6.04 -14.43 4.57
C PRO A 48 5.89 -15.82 5.19
N GLN A 49 6.77 -16.75 4.86
CA GLN A 49 6.69 -18.15 5.24
C GLN A 49 6.64 -18.36 6.76
N ASN A 50 7.49 -17.64 7.50
CA ASN A 50 7.54 -17.79 8.96
C ASN A 50 6.34 -17.10 9.63
N ALA A 51 5.84 -16.00 9.07
CA ALA A 51 4.63 -15.35 9.57
C ALA A 51 3.39 -16.23 9.33
N VAL A 52 3.28 -16.89 8.17
CA VAL A 52 2.21 -17.86 7.89
C VAL A 52 2.26 -18.99 8.90
N LYS A 53 3.44 -19.60 9.08
CA LYS A 53 3.61 -20.67 10.06
C LYS A 53 3.21 -20.23 11.46
N PHE A 54 3.69 -19.07 11.90
CA PHE A 54 3.33 -18.50 13.22
C PHE A 54 1.83 -18.35 13.38
N CYS A 55 1.14 -17.80 12.39
CA CYS A 55 -0.31 -17.58 12.45
C CYS A 55 -1.12 -18.90 12.50
N LEU A 56 -0.71 -19.90 11.72
CA LEU A 56 -1.36 -21.22 11.73
C LEU A 56 -1.10 -21.97 13.04
N ASP A 57 0.13 -21.97 13.53
CA ASP A 57 0.51 -22.56 14.82
C ASP A 57 -0.27 -21.90 15.98
N PHE A 58 -0.47 -20.56 15.92
CA PHE A 58 -1.19 -19.81 16.95
C PHE A 58 -2.64 -20.28 17.15
N ILE A 59 -3.30 -20.73 16.09
CA ILE A 59 -4.68 -21.23 16.14
C ILE A 59 -4.77 -22.76 16.14
N ASP A 60 -3.63 -23.46 16.21
CA ASP A 60 -3.53 -24.91 16.13
C ASP A 60 -4.27 -25.50 14.90
N LYS A 61 -3.95 -24.91 13.72
CA LYS A 61 -4.53 -25.29 12.43
C LYS A 61 -3.45 -25.46 11.37
N LYS A 62 -3.83 -26.16 10.29
CA LYS A 62 -3.04 -26.29 9.08
C LYS A 62 -3.59 -25.39 7.99
N LEU A 63 -2.83 -25.20 6.90
CA LEU A 63 -3.28 -24.40 5.77
C LEU A 63 -4.56 -24.92 5.15
N GLU A 64 -4.72 -26.23 5.05
CA GLU A 64 -5.92 -26.89 4.53
C GLU A 64 -7.19 -26.69 5.38
N ASP A 65 -7.04 -26.24 6.63
CA ASP A 65 -8.17 -25.89 7.51
C ASP A 65 -8.70 -24.47 7.24
N CYS A 66 -7.95 -23.66 6.50
CA CYS A 66 -8.42 -22.34 6.07
C CYS A 66 -9.47 -22.47 4.97
N ASP A 67 -10.52 -21.65 5.04
CA ASP A 67 -11.56 -21.62 4.01
C ASP A 67 -11.11 -20.84 2.77
N CYS A 68 -10.26 -19.84 2.94
CA CYS A 68 -9.63 -19.12 1.83
C CYS A 68 -8.39 -18.34 2.28
N ILE A 69 -7.65 -17.88 1.27
CA ILE A 69 -6.50 -16.99 1.41
C ILE A 69 -6.86 -15.67 0.73
N ALA A 70 -6.61 -14.55 1.42
CA ALA A 70 -6.81 -13.21 0.89
C ALA A 70 -5.44 -12.53 0.70
N GLN A 71 -5.07 -12.25 -0.55
CA GLN A 71 -3.87 -11.50 -0.90
C GLN A 71 -4.23 -10.03 -1.10
N GLY A 72 -3.61 -9.12 -0.33
CA GLY A 72 -3.90 -7.68 -0.31
C GLY A 72 -3.33 -6.89 -1.50
N TRP A 73 -3.21 -7.53 -2.65
CA TRP A 73 -2.76 -6.95 -3.92
C TRP A 73 -3.32 -7.76 -5.07
N ASN A 74 -3.96 -7.10 -6.05
CA ASN A 74 -4.48 -7.77 -7.24
C ASN A 74 -3.60 -7.53 -8.46
N PRO A 75 -2.68 -8.43 -8.79
CA PRO A 75 -1.79 -8.27 -9.94
C PRO A 75 -2.53 -8.26 -11.28
N GLY A 76 -3.70 -8.91 -11.35
CA GLY A 76 -4.53 -8.98 -12.56
C GLY A 76 -5.27 -7.69 -12.89
N GLU A 77 -5.51 -6.83 -11.92
CA GLU A 77 -6.24 -5.56 -12.12
C GLU A 77 -5.60 -4.68 -13.20
N ASN A 78 -4.30 -4.71 -13.29
CA ASN A 78 -3.53 -3.82 -14.17
C ASN A 78 -3.16 -4.45 -15.50
N TRP A 79 -3.52 -5.68 -15.73
CA TRP A 79 -3.16 -6.38 -16.95
C TRP A 79 -3.63 -5.66 -18.20
N GLN A 80 -4.88 -5.15 -18.18
CA GLN A 80 -5.47 -4.42 -19.30
C GLN A 80 -4.97 -2.97 -19.41
N LYS A 81 -4.53 -2.39 -18.30
CA LYS A 81 -4.02 -1.00 -18.22
C LYS A 81 -2.49 -0.93 -18.35
N TYR A 82 -1.85 -2.01 -18.73
CA TYR A 82 -0.40 -2.09 -18.82
C TYR A 82 0.17 -1.02 -19.77
N ASN A 83 1.08 -0.22 -19.23
CA ASN A 83 1.85 0.73 -20.00
C ASN A 83 3.29 0.20 -20.17
N PRO A 84 3.84 0.16 -21.42
CA PRO A 84 5.23 -0.25 -21.67
C PRO A 84 6.28 0.47 -20.82
N LEU A 85 6.00 1.71 -20.37
CA LEU A 85 6.86 2.46 -19.46
C LEU A 85 7.01 1.81 -18.07
N PHE A 86 6.13 0.86 -17.73
CA PHE A 86 6.16 0.10 -16.48
C PHE A 86 6.62 -1.35 -16.68
N SER A 87 7.36 -1.63 -17.74
CA SER A 87 7.76 -2.99 -18.13
C SER A 87 8.52 -3.76 -17.04
N THR A 88 9.33 -3.09 -16.23
CA THR A 88 10.04 -3.72 -15.11
C THR A 88 9.10 -4.29 -14.04
N TYR A 89 7.87 -3.80 -13.98
CA TYR A 89 6.84 -4.31 -13.06
C TYR A 89 6.00 -5.43 -13.65
N ARG A 90 6.02 -5.61 -14.95
CA ARG A 90 5.26 -6.66 -15.65
C ARG A 90 5.69 -8.04 -15.17
N THR A 91 6.97 -8.33 -15.23
CA THR A 91 7.54 -9.62 -14.82
C THR A 91 7.16 -9.95 -13.38
N LYS A 92 7.29 -8.98 -12.48
CA LYS A 92 6.90 -9.18 -11.08
C LYS A 92 5.41 -9.46 -10.89
N ARG A 93 4.54 -8.91 -11.73
CA ARG A 93 3.08 -9.12 -11.64
C ARG A 93 2.66 -10.47 -12.18
N GLU A 94 3.26 -10.89 -13.28
CA GLU A 94 3.04 -12.23 -13.84
C GLU A 94 3.45 -13.28 -12.81
N ASP A 95 4.57 -13.08 -12.12
CA ASP A 95 5.05 -13.95 -11.06
C ASP A 95 4.06 -14.07 -9.89
N TYR A 96 3.26 -13.04 -9.59
CA TYR A 96 2.32 -13.09 -8.49
C TYR A 96 1.28 -14.19 -8.62
N PHE A 97 0.77 -14.44 -9.81
CA PHE A 97 -0.21 -15.48 -10.04
C PHE A 97 0.33 -16.88 -9.73
N TYR A 98 1.62 -17.07 -9.96
CA TYR A 98 2.27 -18.35 -9.75
C TYR A 98 2.97 -18.41 -8.40
N THR A 99 3.65 -17.35 -8.04
CA THR A 99 4.53 -17.30 -6.86
C THR A 99 3.76 -17.47 -5.56
N VAL A 100 2.55 -16.94 -5.41
CA VAL A 100 1.75 -17.14 -4.18
C VAL A 100 1.38 -18.60 -4.04
N ALA A 101 0.87 -19.21 -5.09
CA ALA A 101 0.49 -20.62 -5.08
C ALA A 101 1.68 -21.53 -4.81
N ASP A 102 2.79 -21.30 -5.51
CA ASP A 102 4.03 -22.07 -5.33
C ASP A 102 4.59 -21.98 -3.92
N ASN A 103 4.67 -20.77 -3.37
CA ASN A 103 5.20 -20.57 -2.03
C ASN A 103 4.33 -21.23 -0.97
N LEU A 104 3.00 -21.17 -1.11
CA LEU A 104 2.09 -21.83 -0.20
C LEU A 104 2.18 -23.35 -0.30
N TYR A 105 2.32 -23.86 -1.52
CA TYR A 105 2.47 -25.29 -1.72
C TYR A 105 3.78 -25.82 -1.12
N ASN A 106 4.89 -25.13 -1.36
CA ASN A 106 6.17 -25.48 -0.74
C ASN A 106 6.11 -25.49 0.78
N PHE A 107 5.34 -24.53 1.34
CA PHE A 107 5.16 -24.45 2.78
C PHE A 107 4.40 -25.67 3.31
N VAL A 108 3.37 -26.12 2.58
CA VAL A 108 2.51 -27.26 3.01
C VAL A 108 3.24 -28.60 2.84
N ASP A 109 3.75 -28.86 1.65
CA ASP A 109 4.28 -30.18 1.30
C ASP A 109 5.82 -30.28 1.38
N ARG A 110 6.52 -29.15 1.61
CA ARG A 110 7.98 -29.03 1.58
C ARG A 110 8.62 -29.56 0.28
N SER A 111 7.84 -29.54 -0.78
CA SER A 111 8.28 -29.95 -2.10
C SER A 111 8.91 -28.77 -2.85
N PRO A 112 9.81 -29.00 -3.80
CA PRO A 112 10.26 -27.94 -4.69
C PRO A 112 9.07 -27.34 -5.44
N PRO A 113 9.06 -26.03 -5.72
CA PRO A 113 7.96 -25.42 -6.45
C PRO A 113 7.95 -25.97 -7.86
N GLU A 114 6.86 -26.55 -8.21
CA GLU A 114 6.55 -26.89 -9.57
C GLU A 114 5.39 -26.01 -10.02
N TRP A 115 5.58 -25.22 -11.07
CA TRP A 115 4.52 -24.37 -11.63
C TRP A 115 3.28 -25.17 -12.09
N VAL A 116 3.45 -26.48 -12.32
CA VAL A 116 2.39 -27.45 -12.60
C VAL A 116 1.40 -27.62 -11.45
N LEU A 117 1.70 -27.06 -10.29
CA LEU A 117 0.92 -27.21 -9.05
C LEU A 117 -0.42 -26.52 -9.08
N MET A 118 -0.65 -25.57 -9.97
CA MET A 118 -2.02 -25.15 -10.24
C MET A 118 -2.93 -26.29 -10.68
N GLN A 119 -2.40 -27.30 -11.34
CA GLN A 119 -3.13 -28.52 -11.68
C GLN A 119 -3.32 -29.47 -10.49
N GLN A 120 -2.46 -29.38 -9.48
CA GLN A 120 -2.59 -30.17 -8.25
C GLN A 120 -3.53 -29.52 -7.24
N SER A 121 -3.79 -28.22 -7.32
CA SER A 121 -4.81 -27.53 -6.52
C SER A 121 -6.21 -28.10 -6.77
N GLU A 122 -6.45 -28.73 -7.93
CA GLU A 122 -7.69 -29.49 -8.19
C GLU A 122 -7.90 -30.69 -7.25
N LYS A 123 -6.88 -31.07 -6.49
CA LYS A 123 -6.96 -32.16 -5.51
C LYS A 123 -7.38 -31.73 -4.09
N ASN A 124 -7.98 -30.55 -3.95
CA ASN A 124 -8.61 -30.05 -2.72
C ASN A 124 -7.70 -29.88 -1.48
N LYS A 125 -6.40 -29.72 -1.67
CA LYS A 125 -5.49 -29.51 -0.53
C LYS A 125 -5.17 -28.02 -0.25
N MET A 126 -5.40 -27.15 -1.24
CA MET A 126 -5.07 -25.74 -1.13
C MET A 126 -6.34 -24.89 -1.08
N PRO A 127 -6.49 -24.00 -0.09
CA PRO A 127 -7.59 -23.07 -0.05
C PRO A 127 -7.61 -22.14 -1.28
N PRO A 128 -8.80 -21.70 -1.74
CA PRO A 128 -8.89 -20.73 -2.83
C PRO A 128 -8.22 -19.42 -2.45
N ILE A 129 -7.49 -18.82 -3.40
CA ILE A 129 -6.81 -17.54 -3.22
C ILE A 129 -7.66 -16.44 -3.85
N TYR A 130 -7.95 -15.41 -3.06
CA TYR A 130 -8.63 -14.20 -3.51
C TYR A 130 -7.66 -13.03 -3.52
N PHE A 131 -7.48 -12.41 -4.67
CA PHE A 131 -6.72 -11.19 -4.81
C PHE A 131 -7.63 -9.99 -4.55
N VAL A 132 -7.33 -9.24 -3.50
CA VAL A 132 -8.09 -8.07 -3.08
C VAL A 132 -7.36 -6.82 -3.56
N ARG A 133 -8.09 -5.85 -4.13
CA ARG A 133 -7.52 -4.56 -4.50
C ARG A 133 -6.88 -3.89 -3.29
N HIS A 134 -5.71 -3.33 -3.47
CA HIS A 134 -4.90 -2.76 -2.40
C HIS A 134 -5.65 -1.70 -1.57
N HIS A 135 -6.24 -0.71 -2.24
CA HIS A 135 -7.00 0.33 -1.55
C HIS A 135 -8.28 -0.20 -0.88
N LEU A 136 -8.89 -1.26 -1.43
CA LEU A 136 -10.00 -1.93 -0.75
C LEU A 136 -9.52 -2.67 0.51
N ALA A 137 -8.32 -3.27 0.48
CA ALA A 137 -7.73 -3.88 1.66
C ALA A 137 -7.42 -2.83 2.75
N HIS A 138 -6.92 -1.64 2.38
CA HIS A 138 -6.76 -0.52 3.31
C HIS A 138 -8.10 -0.06 3.89
N ALA A 139 -9.11 0.14 3.05
CA ALA A 139 -10.45 0.55 3.48
C ALA A 139 -11.07 -0.47 4.45
N ALA A 140 -10.94 -1.75 4.15
CA ALA A 140 -11.41 -2.84 5.00
C ALA A 140 -10.69 -2.85 6.36
N ASN A 141 -9.37 -2.70 6.36
CA ASN A 141 -8.59 -2.62 7.60
C ASN A 141 -9.01 -1.42 8.45
N ALA A 142 -9.21 -0.25 7.86
CA ALA A 142 -9.61 0.93 8.60
C ALA A 142 -11.05 0.81 9.14
N PHE A 143 -12.01 0.40 8.31
CA PHE A 143 -13.42 0.40 8.67
C PHE A 143 -13.82 -0.76 9.57
N PHE A 144 -13.51 -2.01 9.20
CA PHE A 144 -13.97 -3.18 9.96
C PHE A 144 -13.30 -3.36 11.31
N LEU A 145 -12.14 -2.70 11.54
CA LEU A 145 -11.50 -2.66 12.86
C LEU A 145 -11.93 -1.44 13.69
N SER A 146 -12.67 -0.53 13.11
CA SER A 146 -13.19 0.64 13.81
C SER A 146 -14.47 0.30 14.61
N PRO A 147 -14.86 1.13 15.59
CA PRO A 147 -16.12 0.96 16.29
C PRO A 147 -17.34 1.45 15.49
N PHE A 148 -17.16 2.01 14.32
CA PHE A 148 -18.21 2.66 13.54
C PHE A 148 -19.05 1.64 12.76
N LYS A 149 -20.37 1.79 12.79
CA LYS A 149 -21.29 1.03 11.94
C LYS A 149 -21.45 1.65 10.55
N GLU A 150 -21.22 2.94 10.45
CA GLU A 150 -21.24 3.71 9.22
C GLU A 150 -20.18 4.81 9.31
N ALA A 151 -19.35 4.97 8.27
CA ALA A 151 -18.31 5.99 8.22
C ALA A 151 -17.90 6.31 6.79
N ALA A 152 -17.47 7.55 6.56
CA ALA A 152 -16.67 7.89 5.39
C ALA A 152 -15.29 7.24 5.49
N ILE A 153 -14.77 6.78 4.35
CA ILE A 153 -13.47 6.13 4.25
C ILE A 153 -12.63 6.90 3.24
N LEU A 154 -11.45 7.32 3.68
CA LEU A 154 -10.40 7.85 2.82
C LEU A 154 -9.21 6.89 2.88
N THR A 155 -8.74 6.43 1.74
CA THR A 155 -7.45 5.75 1.64
C THR A 155 -6.49 6.58 0.81
N CYS A 156 -5.25 6.67 1.27
CA CYS A 156 -4.21 7.44 0.60
C CYS A 156 -2.89 6.71 0.74
N ASP A 157 -2.24 6.43 -0.38
CA ASP A 157 -0.99 5.70 -0.43
C ASP A 157 -0.09 6.23 -1.56
N TRP A 158 1.09 5.66 -1.71
CA TRP A 158 1.91 5.88 -2.90
C TRP A 158 1.16 5.35 -4.13
N ARG A 159 0.79 4.07 -4.10
CA ARG A 159 -0.08 3.42 -5.07
C ARG A 159 -0.55 2.07 -4.53
N GLY A 160 -1.73 1.68 -4.96
CA GLY A 160 -2.12 0.29 -5.04
C GLY A 160 -1.70 -0.29 -6.39
N GLU A 161 -2.59 -0.94 -7.08
CA GLU A 161 -2.35 -1.39 -8.45
C GLU A 161 -2.06 -0.18 -9.38
N PHE A 162 -3.05 0.71 -9.52
CA PHE A 162 -2.94 2.06 -10.14
C PHE A 162 -3.52 3.14 -9.26
N GLN A 163 -4.43 2.79 -8.37
CA GLN A 163 -5.05 3.74 -7.47
C GLN A 163 -4.03 4.25 -6.46
N THR A 164 -4.17 5.52 -6.13
CA THR A 164 -3.33 6.23 -5.17
C THR A 164 -4.12 6.79 -4.01
N THR A 165 -5.42 7.01 -4.26
CA THR A 165 -6.37 7.54 -3.27
C THR A 165 -7.75 7.02 -3.61
N SER A 166 -8.57 6.71 -2.59
CA SER A 166 -9.98 6.40 -2.80
C SER A 166 -10.84 7.02 -1.72
N LEU A 167 -12.06 7.41 -2.12
CA LEU A 167 -13.14 7.82 -1.24
C LEU A 167 -14.23 6.77 -1.27
N GLY A 168 -14.77 6.44 -0.12
CA GLY A 168 -15.83 5.46 0.01
C GLY A 168 -16.67 5.66 1.26
N ILE A 169 -17.66 4.80 1.39
CA ILE A 169 -18.50 4.69 2.57
C ILE A 169 -18.47 3.24 3.03
N GLY A 170 -18.20 3.06 4.32
CA GLY A 170 -18.41 1.79 5.01
C GLY A 170 -19.76 1.81 5.71
N LYS A 171 -20.54 0.74 5.55
CA LYS A 171 -21.81 0.56 6.24
C LYS A 171 -22.02 -0.89 6.59
N GLU A 172 -22.18 -1.18 7.88
CA GLU A 172 -22.33 -2.53 8.39
C GLU A 172 -21.17 -3.45 7.94
N ASN A 173 -21.42 -4.38 7.03
CA ASN A 173 -20.45 -5.33 6.46
C ASN A 173 -20.09 -5.02 5.00
N LYS A 174 -20.34 -3.80 4.53
CA LYS A 174 -20.11 -3.40 3.14
C LYS A 174 -19.24 -2.15 3.07
N ILE A 175 -18.42 -2.09 2.03
CA ILE A 175 -17.64 -0.93 1.65
C ILE A 175 -17.96 -0.62 0.20
N GLU A 176 -18.32 0.61 -0.07
CA GLU A 176 -18.53 1.15 -1.41
C GLU A 176 -17.51 2.25 -1.67
N ILE A 177 -16.69 2.05 -2.70
CA ILE A 177 -15.75 3.06 -3.20
C ILE A 177 -16.41 3.78 -4.36
N PHE A 178 -16.63 5.07 -4.24
CA PHE A 178 -17.34 5.88 -5.25
C PHE A 178 -16.44 6.86 -5.99
N SER A 179 -15.25 7.17 -5.47
CA SER A 179 -14.30 8.03 -6.17
C SER A 179 -12.87 7.56 -5.95
N THR A 180 -12.04 7.66 -6.99
CA THR A 180 -10.64 7.22 -6.94
C THR A 180 -9.74 8.19 -7.70
N LYS A 181 -8.51 8.30 -7.25
CA LYS A 181 -7.43 8.92 -8.02
C LYS A 181 -6.40 7.85 -8.38
N GLU A 182 -5.88 7.96 -9.59
CA GLU A 182 -4.87 7.04 -10.13
C GLU A 182 -3.55 7.76 -10.37
N LEU A 183 -2.47 6.98 -10.61
CA LEU A 183 -1.22 7.55 -11.10
C LEU A 183 -1.45 8.36 -12.38
N PRO A 184 -0.80 9.51 -12.55
CA PRO A 184 0.36 10.02 -11.80
C PRO A 184 0.02 10.85 -10.54
N HIS A 185 -1.23 10.99 -10.19
CA HIS A 185 -1.68 11.83 -9.10
C HIS A 185 -1.63 11.04 -7.78
N SER A 186 -0.54 11.16 -7.04
CA SER A 186 -0.31 10.42 -5.80
C SER A 186 0.26 11.31 -4.70
N LEU A 187 -0.40 11.34 -3.55
CA LEU A 187 0.10 12.05 -2.36
C LEU A 187 1.32 11.34 -1.75
N GLY A 188 1.41 10.02 -1.85
CA GLY A 188 2.60 9.29 -1.44
C GLY A 188 3.81 9.66 -2.31
N MET A 189 3.64 9.76 -3.64
CA MET A 189 4.69 10.26 -4.54
C MET A 189 5.02 11.74 -4.30
N PHE A 190 4.02 12.56 -4.04
CA PHE A 190 4.21 13.95 -3.63
C PHE A 190 5.14 14.00 -2.40
N TYR A 191 4.83 13.22 -1.37
CA TYR A 191 5.64 13.17 -0.15
C TYR A 191 7.05 12.64 -0.42
N ALA A 192 7.19 11.56 -1.16
CA ALA A 192 8.48 10.99 -1.56
C ALA A 192 9.32 11.98 -2.38
N THR A 193 8.69 12.76 -3.27
CA THR A 193 9.37 13.79 -4.08
C THR A 193 10.01 14.85 -3.19
N TYR A 194 9.29 15.35 -2.19
CA TYR A 194 9.84 16.32 -1.25
C TYR A 194 10.86 15.70 -0.30
N THR A 195 10.69 14.44 0.08
CA THR A 195 11.69 13.68 0.84
C THR A 195 13.01 13.64 0.10
N GLN A 196 12.98 13.33 -1.20
CA GLN A 196 14.16 13.31 -2.04
C GLN A 196 14.74 14.70 -2.28
N LEU A 197 13.90 15.71 -2.53
CA LEU A 197 14.33 17.11 -2.69
C LEU A 197 15.09 17.64 -1.47
N LEU A 198 14.73 17.17 -0.28
CA LEU A 198 15.40 17.47 0.99
C LEU A 198 16.71 16.70 1.20
N GLY A 199 17.09 15.83 0.25
CA GLY A 199 18.30 15.01 0.32
C GLY A 199 18.18 13.78 1.20
N TYR A 200 16.96 13.34 1.47
CA TYR A 200 16.67 12.05 2.12
C TYR A 200 16.34 10.98 1.09
N ARG A 201 16.32 9.73 1.51
CA ARG A 201 16.01 8.60 0.64
C ARG A 201 14.50 8.42 0.56
N ASP A 202 13.94 8.62 -0.63
CA ASP A 202 12.53 8.37 -0.93
C ASP A 202 12.16 6.88 -0.75
N GLY A 203 10.92 6.64 -0.32
CA GLY A 203 10.42 5.29 0.03
C GLY A 203 11.00 4.69 1.32
N TYR A 204 11.87 5.42 2.04
CA TYR A 204 12.51 4.94 3.26
C TYR A 204 12.55 5.97 4.39
N ASP A 205 12.77 7.23 4.08
CA ASP A 205 13.09 8.27 5.05
C ASP A 205 11.94 9.29 5.28
N GLU A 206 10.75 9.05 4.74
CA GLU A 206 9.56 9.90 4.91
C GLU A 206 9.27 10.17 6.39
N TRP A 207 9.48 9.17 7.24
CA TRP A 207 9.31 9.32 8.69
C TRP A 207 10.29 10.32 9.33
N LYS A 208 11.50 10.50 8.75
CA LYS A 208 12.46 11.52 9.20
C LYS A 208 11.97 12.91 8.83
N VAL A 209 11.41 13.03 7.63
CA VAL A 209 10.79 14.26 7.15
C VAL A 209 9.60 14.63 8.06
N MET A 210 8.77 13.66 8.40
CA MET A 210 7.68 13.84 9.37
C MET A 210 8.21 14.33 10.74
N ALA A 211 9.26 13.69 11.27
CA ALA A 211 9.85 14.09 12.55
C ALA A 211 10.40 15.53 12.54
N LEU A 212 10.98 15.96 11.43
CA LEU A 212 11.46 17.35 11.28
C LEU A 212 10.32 18.38 11.28
N SER A 213 9.08 18.00 10.96
CA SER A 213 7.92 18.91 11.01
C SER A 213 7.53 19.34 12.43
N ALA A 214 8.07 18.68 13.46
CA ALA A 214 7.83 19.06 14.86
C ALA A 214 8.51 20.38 15.27
N PHE A 215 9.49 20.87 14.49
CA PHE A 215 10.12 22.14 14.77
C PHE A 215 9.21 23.32 14.42
N ASP A 216 9.09 24.30 15.32
CA ASP A 216 8.21 25.47 15.14
C ASP A 216 8.88 26.58 14.31
N VAL A 217 8.58 26.62 13.01
CA VAL A 217 9.11 27.60 12.04
C VAL A 217 7.96 28.13 11.18
N ASP A 218 7.93 29.43 10.92
CA ASP A 218 6.98 30.00 9.96
C ASP A 218 7.30 29.50 8.55
N CYS A 219 6.30 28.89 7.91
CA CYS A 219 6.42 28.26 6.61
C CYS A 219 5.43 28.81 5.57
N THR A 220 4.75 29.90 5.88
CA THR A 220 3.63 30.42 5.07
C THR A 220 4.00 30.63 3.60
N GLU A 221 5.15 31.24 3.32
CA GLU A 221 5.63 31.46 1.94
C GLU A 221 5.86 30.16 1.18
N HIS A 222 6.42 29.16 1.87
CA HIS A 222 6.68 27.85 1.25
C HIS A 222 5.39 27.07 1.01
N LEU A 223 4.42 27.18 1.92
CA LEU A 223 3.12 26.58 1.75
C LEU A 223 2.42 27.08 0.48
N GLU A 224 2.46 28.38 0.23
CA GLU A 224 1.91 28.97 -0.99
C GLU A 224 2.62 28.46 -2.27
N LYS A 225 3.92 28.18 -2.21
CA LYS A 225 4.65 27.56 -3.34
C LYS A 225 4.23 26.11 -3.57
N ILE A 226 4.10 25.32 -2.51
CA ILE A 226 3.64 23.94 -2.60
C ILE A 226 2.22 23.86 -3.16
N ARG A 227 1.31 24.71 -2.70
CA ARG A 227 -0.08 24.79 -3.20
C ARG A 227 -0.18 25.01 -4.70
N LYS A 228 0.82 25.66 -5.33
CA LYS A 228 0.86 25.83 -6.79
C LYS A 228 1.13 24.54 -7.55
N THR A 229 1.64 23.51 -6.88
CA THR A 229 2.00 22.23 -7.51
C THR A 229 0.89 21.17 -7.40
N ILE A 230 -0.19 21.49 -6.67
CA ILE A 230 -1.33 20.62 -6.46
C ILE A 230 -2.62 21.43 -6.59
N LYS A 231 -3.65 20.84 -7.19
CA LYS A 231 -4.96 21.44 -7.39
C LYS A 231 -6.03 20.51 -6.82
N LEU A 232 -6.93 21.06 -6.02
CA LEU A 232 -8.14 20.34 -5.60
C LEU A 232 -9.13 20.27 -6.77
N THR A 233 -9.78 19.13 -6.91
CA THR A 233 -10.78 18.86 -7.95
C THR A 233 -12.20 18.85 -7.38
N SER A 234 -13.19 19.06 -8.23
CA SER A 234 -14.61 19.15 -7.79
C SER A 234 -15.18 17.85 -7.24
N ASP A 235 -14.50 16.72 -7.47
CA ASP A 235 -14.84 15.40 -6.93
C ASP A 235 -14.31 15.16 -5.50
N GLY A 236 -13.76 16.20 -4.86
CA GLY A 236 -13.19 16.13 -3.53
C GLY A 236 -11.78 15.51 -3.47
N LEU A 237 -11.17 15.24 -4.63
CA LEU A 237 -9.82 14.72 -4.76
C LEU A 237 -8.83 15.82 -5.23
N PHE A 238 -7.74 15.44 -5.85
CA PHE A 238 -6.67 16.36 -6.23
C PHE A 238 -5.99 15.94 -7.53
N GLU A 239 -5.25 16.88 -8.12
CA GLU A 239 -4.34 16.64 -9.23
C GLU A 239 -2.99 17.30 -8.95
N LEU A 240 -1.91 16.59 -9.25
CA LEU A 240 -0.56 17.12 -9.21
C LEU A 240 -0.22 17.73 -10.58
N ASP A 241 0.35 18.93 -10.60
CA ASP A 241 0.89 19.50 -11.84
C ASP A 241 2.16 18.74 -12.25
N GLN A 242 2.01 17.88 -13.26
CA GLN A 242 3.07 16.99 -13.74
C GLN A 242 4.31 17.73 -14.29
N SER A 243 4.25 19.04 -14.47
CA SER A 243 5.43 19.82 -14.81
C SER A 243 6.46 19.94 -13.68
N TYR A 244 6.06 19.66 -12.44
CA TYR A 244 6.92 19.66 -11.24
C TYR A 244 7.41 18.27 -10.86
N TYR A 245 6.70 17.20 -11.28
CA TYR A 245 6.93 15.83 -10.85
C TYR A 245 7.30 14.94 -12.03
N GLN A 246 8.17 13.97 -11.80
CA GLN A 246 8.52 12.97 -12.81
C GLN A 246 8.51 11.54 -12.26
N GLY A 247 7.91 11.35 -11.09
CA GLY A 247 7.87 10.07 -10.39
C GLY A 247 7.00 8.99 -11.01
N VAL A 248 6.21 9.32 -12.03
CA VAL A 248 5.44 8.32 -12.80
C VAL A 248 6.34 7.39 -13.58
N ILE A 249 7.53 7.86 -13.96
CA ILE A 249 8.53 7.05 -14.65
C ILE A 249 9.43 6.47 -13.56
N LEU A 250 9.08 5.29 -13.10
CA LEU A 250 9.65 4.60 -11.95
C LEU A 250 11.15 4.31 -12.04
N ASP A 251 11.74 4.45 -13.23
CA ASP A 251 13.16 4.24 -13.47
C ASP A 251 13.98 5.54 -13.45
N LYS A 252 13.34 6.70 -13.21
CA LYS A 252 14.08 7.94 -13.08
C LYS A 252 14.69 8.08 -11.68
N PRO A 253 15.98 8.44 -11.59
CA PRO A 253 16.66 8.60 -10.31
C PRO A 253 16.16 9.81 -9.50
N LYS A 254 15.46 10.75 -10.16
CA LYS A 254 14.85 11.93 -9.54
C LYS A 254 13.34 11.91 -9.70
N LEU A 255 12.63 12.19 -8.63
CA LEU A 255 11.17 12.30 -8.63
C LEU A 255 10.68 13.72 -8.97
N TYR A 256 11.55 14.69 -9.01
CA TYR A 256 11.27 16.10 -9.26
C TYR A 256 11.95 16.63 -10.52
N THR A 257 11.34 17.65 -11.11
CA THR A 257 11.89 18.38 -12.25
C THR A 257 12.72 19.58 -11.79
N ASP A 258 13.53 20.16 -12.70
CA ASP A 258 14.23 21.41 -12.44
C ASP A 258 13.24 22.57 -12.19
N LYS A 259 12.02 22.51 -12.71
CA LYS A 259 10.96 23.47 -12.41
C LYS A 259 10.62 23.49 -10.92
N LEU A 260 10.57 22.32 -10.26
CA LEU A 260 10.34 22.25 -8.81
C LEU A 260 11.53 22.84 -8.05
N VAL A 261 12.77 22.50 -8.45
CA VAL A 261 13.99 23.08 -7.85
C VAL A 261 13.95 24.61 -7.96
N ASN A 262 13.67 25.15 -9.15
CA ASN A 262 13.64 26.59 -9.40
C ASN A 262 12.52 27.33 -8.65
N LEU A 263 11.47 26.62 -8.23
CA LEU A 263 10.42 27.19 -7.38
C LEU A 263 10.98 27.62 -6.01
N TYR A 264 12.07 26.97 -5.56
CA TYR A 264 12.71 27.20 -4.27
C TYR A 264 14.03 27.97 -4.38
N THR A 265 14.79 27.83 -5.48
CA THR A 265 16.13 28.46 -5.65
C THR A 265 16.07 29.94 -5.97
N LYS A 266 14.92 30.52 -6.27
CA LYS A 266 14.75 32.00 -6.36
C LYS A 266 14.84 32.71 -5.00
N LEU A 267 14.98 31.93 -3.92
CA LEU A 267 15.32 32.44 -2.60
C LEU A 267 16.82 32.29 -2.40
N THR A 268 17.47 33.35 -1.97
CA THR A 268 18.91 33.43 -1.65
C THR A 268 19.35 32.49 -0.53
N GLU A 269 18.43 31.74 0.06
CA GLU A 269 18.68 30.68 1.03
C GLU A 269 17.83 29.45 0.68
N ILE A 270 18.46 28.30 0.53
CA ILE A 270 17.75 27.02 0.55
C ILE A 270 17.01 26.99 1.90
N PRO A 271 15.66 26.87 1.91
CA PRO A 271 14.94 26.79 3.16
C PRO A 271 15.57 25.70 4.02
N SER A 272 15.78 25.97 5.29
CA SER A 272 16.27 24.91 6.18
C SER A 272 15.40 23.68 5.97
N LYS A 273 15.99 22.50 6.03
CA LYS A 273 15.25 21.23 5.90
C LYS A 273 13.93 21.24 6.69
N THR A 274 13.93 21.88 7.83
CA THR A 274 12.82 22.09 8.76
C THR A 274 11.63 22.85 8.16
N THR A 275 11.89 23.84 7.31
CA THR A 275 10.86 24.74 6.74
C THR A 275 9.97 24.04 5.73
N ILE A 276 10.53 23.20 4.87
CA ILE A 276 9.78 22.48 3.83
C ILE A 276 8.87 21.42 4.47
N ILE A 277 9.25 20.89 5.60
CA ILE A 277 8.61 19.76 6.28
C ILE A 277 7.30 20.14 6.95
N LYS A 278 7.24 21.27 7.62
CA LYS A 278 6.00 21.81 8.18
C LYS A 278 4.95 22.08 7.11
N LEU A 279 5.39 22.42 5.91
CA LEU A 279 4.52 22.68 4.78
C LEU A 279 3.72 21.45 4.36
N GLN A 280 4.31 20.28 4.40
CA GLN A 280 3.65 19.04 4.01
C GLN A 280 2.59 18.62 5.01
N LEU A 281 2.87 18.74 6.31
CA LEU A 281 1.92 18.37 7.35
C LEU A 281 0.76 19.36 7.48
N ASN A 282 1.02 20.65 7.44
CA ASN A 282 -0.05 21.65 7.46
C ASN A 282 -0.94 21.58 6.22
N PHE A 283 -0.39 21.24 5.06
CA PHE A 283 -1.20 20.98 3.87
C PHE A 283 -2.14 19.77 4.09
N PHE A 284 -1.62 18.67 4.62
CA PHE A 284 -2.41 17.48 4.93
C PHE A 284 -3.50 17.77 5.98
N ILE A 285 -3.13 18.39 7.10
CA ILE A 285 -4.05 18.68 8.20
C ILE A 285 -5.14 19.67 7.78
N ASN A 286 -4.79 20.74 7.07
CA ASN A 286 -5.74 21.80 6.77
C ASN A 286 -6.64 21.55 5.55
N ASN A 287 -6.30 20.58 4.69
CA ASN A 287 -7.11 20.30 3.49
C ASN A 287 -7.80 18.93 3.48
N PHE A 288 -7.46 18.04 4.41
CA PHE A 288 -8.03 16.68 4.47
C PHE A 288 -8.58 16.33 5.87
N ALA A 289 -8.45 17.20 6.88
CA ALA A 289 -8.96 16.98 8.23
C ALA A 289 -10.16 17.91 8.59
N SER A 290 -10.59 18.75 7.68
CA SER A 290 -11.83 19.51 7.71
C SER A 290 -12.83 18.90 6.72
#